data_43cdd534620c1256da541fd73d158ac9
#
_entry.id   43cdd534620c1256da541fd73d158ac9
#
_cell.length_a   1.000
_cell.length_b   1.000
_cell.length_c   1.000
_cell.angle_alpha   90.00
_cell.angle_beta   90.00
_cell.angle_gamma   90.00
#
_symmetry.space_group_name_H-M   'P 1'
#
loop_
_entity.id
_entity.type
_entity.pdbx_description
1 polymer ?
#
loop_
_entity_poly.entity_id
_entity_poly.type
_entity_poly.pdbx_seq_one_letter_code
_entity_poly.pdbx_strand_id
1 'polypeptide(L)'
;LAAMFADKQGGVFRWVGEAYGARTGFLAIWLQWIESTIWYPTVLTFGAVSIAFIGMNDVHDAALASNKVFTLCMVLAIYWIATFIALKGLGWVGKISKWGGMIGTIIPAGLLILLGIIYISTGGHNHMDMSQGFFPDLSKFDNLVLASSIFLFYAGMEMMGIHVMDVKNPSKNYPKAIIIGSLVTVC
;
A
#
# COMPACT_ATOMS: atom_id res chain seq x y z
N LEU A 1 17.54 3.72 -9.91
CA LEU A 1 16.48 3.82 -10.90
C LEU A 1 15.79 5.20 -10.85
N ALA A 2 15.24 5.64 -9.71
CA ALA A 2 14.56 6.93 -9.59
C ALA A 2 15.39 8.13 -10.09
N ALA A 3 16.68 8.17 -9.80
CA ALA A 3 17.58 9.23 -10.26
C ALA A 3 17.98 9.07 -11.75
N MET A 4 18.11 7.85 -12.24
CA MET A 4 18.53 7.57 -13.62
C MET A 4 17.42 7.83 -14.65
N PHE A 5 16.15 7.67 -14.25
CA PHE A 5 14.99 7.78 -15.14
C PHE A 5 14.02 8.88 -14.73
N ALA A 6 14.50 9.88 -13.97
CA ALA A 6 13.69 10.97 -13.50
C ALA A 6 13.13 11.88 -14.64
N ASP A 7 13.74 11.83 -15.81
CA ASP A 7 13.37 12.59 -17.00
C ASP A 7 12.58 11.76 -18.04
N LYS A 8 12.35 10.46 -17.76
CA LYS A 8 11.72 9.54 -18.71
C LYS A 8 10.47 8.89 -18.12
N GLN A 9 9.36 9.06 -18.78
CA GLN A 9 8.10 8.40 -18.44
C GLN A 9 8.10 6.94 -18.90
N GLY A 10 7.37 6.06 -18.20
CA GLY A 10 7.16 4.68 -18.60
C GLY A 10 7.36 3.63 -17.50
N GLY A 11 7.79 4.05 -16.30
CA GLY A 11 7.88 3.17 -15.12
C GLY A 11 8.63 1.86 -15.38
N VAL A 12 8.09 0.77 -14.87
CA VAL A 12 8.69 -0.57 -14.95
C VAL A 12 8.98 -1.02 -16.39
N PHE A 13 8.08 -0.71 -17.34
CA PHE A 13 8.32 -1.04 -18.75
C PHE A 13 9.64 -0.44 -19.25
N ARG A 14 9.88 0.83 -18.91
CA ARG A 14 11.09 1.54 -19.36
C ARG A 14 12.34 0.99 -18.68
N TRP A 15 12.27 0.78 -17.37
CA TRP A 15 13.42 0.33 -16.60
C TRP A 15 13.89 -1.06 -17.03
N VAL A 16 12.96 -2.00 -17.19
CA VAL A 16 13.26 -3.36 -17.60
C VAL A 16 13.60 -3.42 -19.09
N GLY A 17 12.91 -2.63 -19.91
CA GLY A 17 13.13 -2.57 -21.35
C GLY A 17 14.50 -2.02 -21.73
N GLU A 18 15.02 -1.03 -21.01
CA GLU A 18 16.38 -0.49 -21.20
C GLU A 18 17.47 -1.51 -20.79
N ALA A 19 17.19 -2.32 -19.74
CA ALA A 19 18.16 -3.30 -19.23
C ALA A 19 18.18 -4.61 -20.03
N TYR A 20 16.98 -5.12 -20.42
CA TYR A 20 16.82 -6.47 -20.95
C TYR A 20 16.08 -6.53 -22.30
N GLY A 21 15.77 -5.38 -22.88
CA GLY A 21 15.08 -5.27 -24.16
C GLY A 21 13.55 -5.19 -24.04
N ALA A 22 12.91 -4.71 -25.12
CA ALA A 22 11.49 -4.37 -25.15
C ALA A 22 10.54 -5.54 -24.83
N ARG A 23 10.91 -6.77 -25.22
CA ARG A 23 10.09 -7.97 -24.94
C ARG A 23 9.99 -8.25 -23.44
N THR A 24 11.12 -8.16 -22.75
CA THR A 24 11.16 -8.36 -21.27
C THR A 24 10.48 -7.20 -20.55
N GLY A 25 10.62 -5.96 -21.05
CA GLY A 25 9.88 -4.82 -20.56
C GLY A 25 8.35 -5.00 -20.68
N PHE A 26 7.89 -5.54 -21.82
CA PHE A 26 6.47 -5.85 -22.00
C PHE A 26 5.99 -6.96 -21.03
N LEU A 27 6.77 -8.02 -20.84
CA LEU A 27 6.45 -9.07 -19.89
C LEU A 27 6.33 -8.52 -18.48
N ALA A 28 7.23 -7.63 -18.06
CA ALA A 28 7.21 -7.02 -16.73
C ALA A 28 5.94 -6.20 -16.49
N ILE A 29 5.52 -5.35 -17.45
CA ILE A 29 4.30 -4.57 -17.31
C ILE A 29 3.03 -5.44 -17.37
N TRP A 30 3.06 -6.53 -18.14
CA TRP A 30 1.96 -7.48 -18.20
C TRP A 30 1.77 -8.22 -16.88
N LEU A 31 2.87 -8.65 -16.24
CA LEU A 31 2.83 -9.25 -14.90
C LEU A 31 2.34 -8.25 -13.85
N GLN A 32 2.75 -6.99 -13.93
CA GLN A 32 2.26 -5.92 -13.06
C GLN A 32 0.75 -5.68 -13.25
N TRP A 33 0.24 -5.78 -14.47
CA TRP A 33 -1.19 -5.69 -14.73
C TRP A 33 -1.96 -6.85 -14.08
N ILE A 34 -1.46 -8.09 -14.17
CA ILE A 34 -2.05 -9.27 -13.51
C ILE A 34 -2.07 -9.05 -11.99
N GLU A 35 -0.96 -8.64 -11.41
CA GLU A 35 -0.83 -8.35 -9.98
C GLU A 35 -1.87 -7.31 -9.54
N SER A 36 -1.98 -6.20 -10.25
CA SER A 36 -2.95 -5.14 -9.98
C SER A 36 -4.39 -5.65 -10.03
N THR A 37 -4.71 -6.57 -10.95
CA THR A 37 -6.05 -7.15 -11.10
C THR A 37 -6.47 -7.96 -9.86
N ILE A 38 -5.50 -8.56 -9.16
CA ILE A 38 -5.72 -9.31 -7.90
C ILE A 38 -5.72 -8.37 -6.70
N TRP A 39 -4.78 -7.43 -6.69
CA TRP A 39 -4.54 -6.52 -5.57
C TRP A 39 -5.71 -5.55 -5.32
N TYR A 40 -6.28 -4.94 -6.38
CA TYR A 40 -7.39 -3.99 -6.23
C TYR A 40 -8.62 -4.56 -5.52
N PRO A 41 -9.18 -5.71 -5.93
CA PRO A 41 -10.31 -6.32 -5.21
C PRO A 41 -9.98 -6.63 -3.75
N THR A 42 -8.76 -7.07 -3.46
CA THR A 42 -8.32 -7.38 -2.10
C THR A 42 -8.34 -6.14 -1.21
N VAL A 43 -7.73 -5.04 -1.65
CA VAL A 43 -7.69 -3.78 -0.89
C VAL A 43 -9.07 -3.16 -0.73
N LEU A 44 -9.90 -3.19 -1.79
CA LEU A 44 -11.26 -2.68 -1.72
C LEU A 44 -12.13 -3.50 -0.77
N THR A 45 -11.95 -4.82 -0.73
CA THR A 45 -12.63 -5.70 0.23
C THR A 45 -12.20 -5.39 1.66
N PHE A 46 -10.91 -5.18 1.89
CA PHE A 46 -10.42 -4.75 3.20
C PHE A 46 -11.04 -3.41 3.63
N GLY A 47 -11.13 -2.45 2.72
CA GLY A 47 -11.82 -1.18 2.97
C GLY A 47 -13.31 -1.36 3.30
N ALA A 48 -14.02 -2.22 2.57
CA ALA A 48 -15.42 -2.52 2.81
C ALA A 48 -15.65 -3.16 4.19
N VAL A 49 -14.81 -4.14 4.54
CA VAL A 49 -14.84 -4.78 5.87
C VAL A 49 -14.53 -3.77 6.99
N SER A 50 -13.54 -2.92 6.80
CA SER A 50 -13.20 -1.87 7.78
C SER A 50 -14.37 -0.90 8.02
N ILE A 51 -15.13 -0.57 6.98
CA ILE A 51 -16.34 0.26 7.11
C ILE A 51 -17.42 -0.45 7.93
N ALA A 52 -17.56 -1.77 7.82
CA ALA A 52 -18.52 -2.53 8.60
C ALA A 52 -18.29 -2.39 10.12
N PHE A 53 -17.04 -2.23 10.56
CA PHE A 53 -16.68 -2.11 11.98
C PHE A 53 -16.74 -0.67 12.53
N ILE A 54 -17.28 0.29 11.80
CA ILE A 54 -17.48 1.67 12.31
C ILE A 54 -18.61 1.73 13.34
N GLY A 55 -19.54 0.76 13.32
CA GLY A 55 -20.75 0.77 14.16
C GLY A 55 -20.53 0.57 15.66
N MET A 56 -19.33 0.15 16.09
CA MET A 56 -18.98 -0.15 17.49
C MET A 56 -19.86 -1.21 18.15
N ASN A 57 -20.43 -2.11 17.37
CA ASN A 57 -21.23 -3.24 17.84
C ASN A 57 -20.66 -4.54 17.26
N ASP A 58 -19.78 -5.20 18.01
CA ASP A 58 -18.97 -6.32 17.55
C ASP A 58 -19.75 -7.44 16.86
N VAL A 59 -20.92 -7.78 17.37
CA VAL A 59 -21.75 -8.88 16.82
C VAL A 59 -22.42 -8.47 15.52
N HIS A 60 -23.00 -7.28 15.48
CA HIS A 60 -23.65 -6.76 14.28
C HIS A 60 -22.62 -6.46 13.18
N ASP A 61 -21.51 -5.86 13.55
CA ASP A 61 -20.44 -5.44 12.66
C ASP A 61 -19.75 -6.65 12.03
N ALA A 62 -19.49 -7.72 12.79
CA ALA A 62 -18.98 -8.98 12.29
C ALA A 62 -19.95 -9.68 11.32
N ALA A 63 -21.26 -9.66 11.64
CA ALA A 63 -22.29 -10.19 10.74
C ALA A 63 -22.36 -9.40 9.44
N LEU A 64 -22.22 -8.07 9.51
CA LEU A 64 -22.22 -7.18 8.35
C LEU A 64 -20.96 -7.40 7.49
N ALA A 65 -19.78 -7.50 8.11
CA ALA A 65 -18.51 -7.76 7.45
C ALA A 65 -18.49 -9.11 6.71
N SER A 66 -19.20 -10.13 7.24
CA SER A 66 -19.32 -11.46 6.61
C SER A 66 -20.41 -11.52 5.53
N ASN A 67 -21.23 -10.49 5.41
CA ASN A 67 -22.30 -10.44 4.42
C ASN A 67 -21.76 -10.14 3.01
N LYS A 68 -21.78 -11.12 2.14
CA LYS A 68 -21.27 -11.02 0.77
C LYS A 68 -21.93 -9.90 -0.06
N VAL A 69 -23.23 -9.67 0.13
CA VAL A 69 -23.97 -8.62 -0.61
C VAL A 69 -23.51 -7.25 -0.15
N PHE A 70 -23.40 -7.02 1.17
CA PHE A 70 -22.88 -5.78 1.72
C PHE A 70 -21.46 -5.50 1.21
N THR A 71 -20.56 -6.49 1.34
CA THR A 71 -19.16 -6.35 0.88
C THR A 71 -19.09 -6.04 -0.61
N LEU A 72 -19.87 -6.73 -1.46
CA LEU A 72 -19.91 -6.47 -2.90
C LEU A 72 -20.39 -5.04 -3.21
N CYS A 73 -21.49 -4.62 -2.59
CA CYS A 73 -22.04 -3.27 -2.80
C CYS A 73 -21.04 -2.19 -2.38
N MET A 74 -20.37 -2.38 -1.24
CA MET A 74 -19.37 -1.43 -0.73
C MET A 74 -18.12 -1.39 -1.63
N VAL A 75 -17.62 -2.53 -2.07
CA VAL A 75 -16.50 -2.61 -3.03
C VAL A 75 -16.83 -1.87 -4.32
N LEU A 76 -17.99 -2.11 -4.89
CA LEU A 76 -18.44 -1.42 -6.10
C LEU A 76 -18.62 0.08 -5.87
N ALA A 77 -19.19 0.49 -4.74
CA ALA A 77 -19.36 1.90 -4.40
C ALA A 77 -18.02 2.62 -4.29
N ILE A 78 -17.05 2.05 -3.54
CA ILE A 78 -15.71 2.62 -3.39
C ILE A 78 -15.00 2.70 -4.74
N TYR A 79 -15.07 1.63 -5.54
CA TYR A 79 -14.48 1.58 -6.87
C TYR A 79 -15.01 2.68 -7.78
N TRP A 80 -16.33 2.84 -7.87
CA TRP A 80 -16.94 3.87 -8.71
C TRP A 80 -16.67 5.28 -8.22
N ILE A 81 -16.70 5.52 -6.90
CA ILE A 81 -16.33 6.81 -6.32
C ILE A 81 -14.87 7.15 -6.69
N ALA A 82 -13.94 6.22 -6.51
CA ALA A 82 -12.55 6.41 -6.89
C ALA A 82 -12.39 6.69 -8.39
N THR A 83 -13.13 5.96 -9.24
CA THR A 83 -13.15 6.16 -10.69
C THR A 83 -13.65 7.55 -11.07
N PHE A 84 -14.76 8.01 -10.50
CA PHE A 84 -15.29 9.36 -10.75
C PHE A 84 -14.32 10.46 -10.29
N ILE A 85 -13.61 10.24 -9.18
CA ILE A 85 -12.57 11.15 -8.73
C ILE A 85 -11.39 11.18 -9.72
N ALA A 86 -10.98 10.01 -10.20
CA ALA A 86 -9.89 9.90 -11.17
C ALA A 86 -10.22 10.61 -12.49
N LEU A 87 -11.47 10.56 -12.94
CA LEU A 87 -11.95 11.28 -14.13
C LEU A 87 -11.84 12.81 -14.00
N LYS A 88 -11.80 13.36 -12.78
CA LYS A 88 -11.56 14.79 -12.53
C LYS A 88 -10.09 15.19 -12.68
N GLY A 89 -9.22 14.26 -12.93
CA GLY A 89 -7.80 14.45 -13.21
C GLY A 89 -6.88 14.35 -12.00
N LEU A 90 -5.57 14.30 -12.29
CA LEU A 90 -4.50 14.06 -11.31
C LEU A 90 -4.48 15.03 -10.14
N GLY A 91 -4.89 16.29 -10.36
CA GLY A 91 -4.92 17.28 -9.30
C GLY A 91 -5.88 16.94 -8.16
N TRP A 92 -7.04 16.35 -8.46
CA TRP A 92 -7.99 15.88 -7.47
C TRP A 92 -7.51 14.60 -6.78
N VAL A 93 -7.01 13.67 -7.56
CA VAL A 93 -6.41 12.42 -7.03
C VAL A 93 -5.29 12.76 -6.05
N GLY A 94 -4.37 13.66 -6.41
CA GLY A 94 -3.27 14.08 -5.54
C GLY A 94 -3.71 14.75 -4.25
N LYS A 95 -4.76 15.59 -4.29
CA LYS A 95 -5.32 16.20 -3.07
C LYS A 95 -5.91 15.16 -2.13
N ILE A 96 -6.71 14.24 -2.67
CA ILE A 96 -7.36 13.18 -1.87
C ILE A 96 -6.33 12.21 -1.32
N SER A 97 -5.35 11.79 -2.13
CA SER A 97 -4.26 10.92 -1.67
C SER A 97 -3.43 11.58 -0.57
N LYS A 98 -3.13 12.88 -0.68
CA LYS A 98 -2.40 13.62 0.35
C LYS A 98 -3.17 13.64 1.67
N TRP A 99 -4.44 14.04 1.66
CA TRP A 99 -5.24 14.12 2.88
C TRP A 99 -5.59 12.74 3.42
N GLY A 100 -5.94 11.79 2.55
CA GLY A 100 -6.22 10.41 2.92
C GLY A 100 -5.00 9.72 3.54
N GLY A 101 -3.82 9.87 2.96
CA GLY A 101 -2.58 9.34 3.51
C GLY A 101 -2.20 9.98 4.85
N MET A 102 -2.39 11.30 5.00
CA MET A 102 -2.08 11.98 6.25
C MET A 102 -3.05 11.57 7.37
N ILE A 103 -4.36 11.63 7.12
CA ILE A 103 -5.39 11.36 8.13
C ILE A 103 -5.57 9.85 8.36
N GLY A 104 -5.50 9.05 7.29
CA GLY A 104 -5.76 7.61 7.36
C GLY A 104 -4.54 6.75 7.68
N THR A 105 -3.32 7.25 7.51
CA THR A 105 -2.09 6.47 7.71
C THR A 105 -1.17 7.15 8.72
N ILE A 106 -0.70 8.36 8.45
CA ILE A 106 0.35 8.99 9.26
C ILE A 106 -0.14 9.32 10.69
N ILE A 107 -1.32 9.94 10.81
CA ILE A 107 -1.87 10.30 12.13
C ILE A 107 -2.20 9.06 12.97
N PRO A 108 -2.94 8.05 12.47
CA PRO A 108 -3.20 6.84 13.24
C PRO A 108 -1.93 6.06 13.59
N ALA A 109 -0.97 5.93 12.67
CA ALA A 109 0.30 5.28 12.97
C ALA A 109 1.07 6.00 14.07
N GLY A 110 1.18 7.34 14.00
CA GLY A 110 1.79 8.14 15.04
C GLY A 110 1.09 8.01 16.39
N LEU A 111 -0.25 7.97 16.39
CA LEU A 111 -1.04 7.75 17.59
C LEU A 111 -0.79 6.37 18.21
N LEU A 112 -0.75 5.32 17.39
CA LEU A 112 -0.48 3.95 17.87
C LEU A 112 0.93 3.84 18.47
N ILE A 113 1.93 4.43 17.83
CA ILE A 113 3.30 4.47 18.35
C ILE A 113 3.35 5.20 19.71
N LEU A 114 2.70 6.37 19.80
CA LEU A 114 2.62 7.14 21.04
C LEU A 114 1.93 6.34 22.16
N LEU A 115 0.80 5.71 21.87
CA LEU A 115 0.08 4.86 22.83
C LEU A 115 0.93 3.65 23.24
N GLY A 116 1.68 3.05 22.32
CA GLY A 116 2.61 1.96 22.61
C GLY A 116 3.74 2.40 23.58
N ILE A 117 4.31 3.57 23.34
CA ILE A 117 5.32 4.15 24.23
C ILE A 117 4.75 4.41 25.63
N ILE A 118 3.55 5.00 25.71
CA ILE A 118 2.86 5.24 26.97
C ILE A 118 2.59 3.92 27.70
N TYR A 119 2.07 2.90 27.00
CA TYR A 119 1.78 1.60 27.55
C TYR A 119 3.02 0.94 28.18
N ILE A 120 4.14 0.96 27.47
CA ILE A 120 5.41 0.41 27.99
C ILE A 120 5.92 1.25 29.18
N SER A 121 5.83 2.58 29.14
CA SER A 121 6.31 3.47 30.20
C SER A 121 5.46 3.34 31.49
N THR A 122 4.21 2.94 31.37
CA THR A 122 3.30 2.69 32.52
C THR A 122 3.41 1.28 33.09
N GLY A 123 4.41 0.50 32.67
CA GLY A 123 4.68 -0.86 33.17
C GLY A 123 3.87 -1.96 32.48
N GLY A 124 3.31 -1.69 31.31
CA GLY A 124 2.64 -2.70 30.50
C GLY A 124 3.61 -3.81 30.09
N HIS A 125 3.13 -5.06 30.13
CA HIS A 125 3.93 -6.20 29.74
C HIS A 125 4.26 -6.15 28.24
N ASN A 126 5.54 -6.24 27.90
CA ASN A 126 5.96 -6.42 26.53
C ASN A 126 5.69 -7.87 26.10
N HIS A 127 4.75 -8.06 25.17
CA HIS A 127 4.40 -9.38 24.61
C HIS A 127 5.30 -9.78 23.44
N MET A 128 6.33 -9.00 23.11
CA MET A 128 7.32 -9.40 22.11
C MET A 128 8.24 -10.45 22.72
N ASP A 129 7.96 -11.71 22.42
CA ASP A 129 8.83 -12.83 22.79
C ASP A 129 10.02 -12.92 21.83
N MET A 130 11.15 -12.36 22.25
CA MET A 130 12.41 -12.40 21.48
C MET A 130 13.15 -13.74 21.64
N SER A 131 12.62 -14.68 22.46
CA SER A 131 13.24 -16.00 22.68
C SER A 131 13.22 -16.88 21.44
N GLN A 132 12.26 -16.66 20.54
CA GLN A 132 12.11 -17.40 19.27
C GLN A 132 13.12 -16.97 18.18
N GLY A 133 13.97 -15.98 18.45
CA GLY A 133 14.91 -15.43 17.47
C GLY A 133 14.25 -14.36 16.56
N PHE A 134 15.11 -13.55 15.94
CA PHE A 134 14.67 -12.45 15.06
C PHE A 134 14.25 -12.93 13.67
N PHE A 135 14.77 -14.07 13.23
CA PHE A 135 14.47 -14.63 11.91
C PHE A 135 13.39 -15.72 12.01
N PRO A 136 12.32 -15.65 11.22
CA PRO A 136 11.30 -16.69 11.18
C PRO A 136 11.91 -17.99 10.64
N ASP A 137 11.44 -19.13 11.18
CA ASP A 137 11.77 -20.44 10.65
C ASP A 137 11.08 -20.66 9.28
N LEU A 138 11.84 -20.44 8.21
CA LEU A 138 11.34 -20.54 6.83
C LEU A 138 11.13 -22.00 6.36
N SER A 139 11.40 -23.00 7.19
CA SER A 139 11.08 -24.39 6.87
C SER A 139 9.58 -24.68 6.93
N LYS A 140 8.80 -23.86 7.65
CA LYS A 140 7.35 -23.98 7.76
C LYS A 140 6.67 -23.17 6.66
N PHE A 141 5.73 -23.83 5.95
CA PHE A 141 4.99 -23.21 4.85
C PHE A 141 4.23 -21.94 5.27
N ASP A 142 3.64 -21.93 6.47
CA ASP A 142 2.92 -20.77 7.01
C ASP A 142 3.83 -19.55 7.20
N ASN A 143 5.08 -19.75 7.61
CA ASN A 143 6.06 -18.69 7.74
C ASN A 143 6.52 -18.15 6.37
N LEU A 144 6.55 -19.00 5.34
CA LEU A 144 6.80 -18.56 3.96
C LEU A 144 5.65 -17.70 3.43
N VAL A 145 4.39 -18.05 3.74
CA VAL A 145 3.22 -17.24 3.38
C VAL A 145 3.28 -15.89 4.09
N LEU A 146 3.60 -15.85 5.39
CA LEU A 146 3.81 -14.61 6.14
C LEU A 146 4.93 -13.75 5.55
N ALA A 147 6.08 -14.35 5.24
CA ALA A 147 7.21 -13.64 4.62
C ALA A 147 6.81 -13.05 3.25
N SER A 148 6.06 -13.80 2.43
CA SER A 148 5.55 -13.32 1.15
C SER A 148 4.59 -12.14 1.32
N SER A 149 3.78 -12.14 2.37
CA SER A 149 2.87 -11.05 2.70
C SER A 149 3.62 -9.77 3.10
N ILE A 150 4.76 -9.90 3.80
CA ILE A 150 5.63 -8.76 4.14
C ILE A 150 6.18 -8.11 2.87
N PHE A 151 6.61 -8.89 1.87
CA PHE A 151 7.06 -8.32 0.59
C PHE A 151 5.97 -7.52 -0.12
N LEU A 152 4.71 -7.90 0.04
CA LEU A 152 3.57 -7.20 -0.54
C LEU A 152 3.41 -5.77 0.01
N PHE A 153 3.81 -5.49 1.25
CA PHE A 153 3.78 -4.15 1.83
C PHE A 153 4.73 -3.16 1.13
N TYR A 154 5.76 -3.66 0.45
CA TYR A 154 6.70 -2.83 -0.30
C TYR A 154 6.32 -2.67 -1.77
N ALA A 155 5.31 -3.40 -2.25
CA ALA A 155 4.80 -3.26 -3.61
C ALA A 155 4.08 -1.90 -3.78
N GLY A 156 4.15 -1.34 -4.99
CA GLY A 156 3.45 -0.11 -5.36
C GLY A 156 4.34 1.12 -5.47
N MET A 157 5.57 1.13 -4.92
CA MET A 157 6.49 2.26 -5.09
C MET A 157 6.92 2.46 -6.55
N GLU A 158 6.96 1.39 -7.33
CA GLU A 158 7.26 1.40 -8.75
C GLU A 158 6.17 2.10 -9.58
N MET A 159 4.92 2.11 -9.11
CA MET A 159 3.80 2.78 -9.79
C MET A 159 4.02 4.29 -9.90
N MET A 160 4.76 4.90 -8.98
CA MET A 160 5.13 6.31 -9.04
C MET A 160 6.01 6.65 -10.26
N GLY A 161 6.72 5.67 -10.81
CA GLY A 161 7.53 5.84 -12.02
C GLY A 161 6.72 6.22 -13.27
N ILE A 162 5.43 5.91 -13.31
CA ILE A 162 4.53 6.28 -14.40
C ILE A 162 4.24 7.79 -14.39
N HIS A 163 4.20 8.41 -13.22
CA HIS A 163 3.86 9.81 -13.00
C HIS A 163 5.07 10.73 -12.74
N VAL A 164 6.26 10.26 -13.04
CA VAL A 164 7.49 11.01 -12.73
C VAL A 164 7.51 12.40 -13.37
N MET A 165 6.95 12.56 -14.56
CA MET A 165 6.90 13.83 -15.28
C MET A 165 5.89 14.83 -14.70
N ASP A 166 4.94 14.37 -13.89
CA ASP A 166 3.97 15.23 -13.21
C ASP A 166 4.55 15.82 -11.91
N VAL A 167 5.74 15.42 -11.53
CA VAL A 167 6.43 15.89 -10.31
C VAL A 167 7.21 17.16 -10.62
N LYS A 168 7.06 18.19 -9.79
CA LYS A 168 7.91 19.41 -9.85
C LYS A 168 9.37 19.04 -9.61
N ASN A 169 10.27 19.42 -10.54
CA ASN A 169 11.71 19.09 -10.49
C ASN A 169 11.93 17.58 -10.22
N PRO A 170 11.55 16.71 -11.16
CA PRO A 170 11.50 15.26 -10.93
C PRO A 170 12.87 14.67 -10.55
N SER A 171 13.95 15.13 -11.16
CA SER A 171 15.31 14.68 -10.85
C SER A 171 15.73 14.87 -9.39
N LYS A 172 15.14 15.84 -8.68
CA LYS A 172 15.45 16.14 -7.26
C LYS A 172 14.39 15.58 -6.32
N ASN A 173 13.11 15.77 -6.66
CA ASN A 173 12.01 15.47 -5.75
C ASN A 173 11.57 14.01 -5.80
N TYR A 174 11.64 13.37 -6.95
CA TYR A 174 11.26 11.97 -7.10
C TYR A 174 12.15 11.02 -6.29
N PRO A 175 13.50 11.06 -6.37
CA PRO A 175 14.35 10.24 -5.53
C PRO A 175 14.16 10.49 -4.04
N LYS A 176 13.95 11.75 -3.62
CA LYS A 176 13.67 12.07 -2.22
C LYS A 176 12.35 11.47 -1.73
N ALA A 177 11.30 11.55 -2.55
CA ALA A 177 10.00 10.97 -2.21
C ALA A 177 10.09 9.45 -2.03
N ILE A 178 10.82 8.76 -2.90
CA ILE A 178 11.04 7.31 -2.79
C ILE A 178 11.82 6.96 -1.51
N ILE A 179 12.90 7.67 -1.20
CA ILE A 179 13.68 7.42 0.02
C ILE A 179 12.83 7.64 1.28
N ILE A 180 12.10 8.76 1.34
CA ILE A 180 11.24 9.07 2.49
C ILE A 180 10.12 8.03 2.60
N GLY A 181 9.47 7.69 1.48
CA GLY A 181 8.44 6.65 1.44
C GLY A 181 8.95 5.31 1.94
N SER A 182 10.13 4.88 1.46
CA SER A 182 10.78 3.64 1.90
C SER A 182 11.08 3.65 3.40
N LEU A 183 11.61 4.76 3.93
CA LEU A 183 11.89 4.88 5.37
C LEU A 183 10.59 4.80 6.19
N VAL A 184 9.53 5.49 5.79
CA VAL A 184 8.23 5.46 6.48
C VAL A 184 7.58 4.06 6.41
N THR A 185 7.84 3.29 5.36
CA THR A 185 7.31 1.92 5.24
C THR A 185 8.07 0.91 6.10
N VAL A 186 9.37 1.16 6.36
CA VAL A 186 10.24 0.25 7.14
C VAL A 186 10.15 0.53 8.65
N CYS A 187 9.88 1.78 9.05
CA CYS A 187 9.82 2.19 10.46
C CYS A 187 8.42 2.06 11.03
#